data_4b1807a532cff71716c17b23c0f2886b
#
_entry.id   4b1807a532cff71716c17b23c0f2886b
#
_cell.length_a   1.000
_cell.length_b   1.000
_cell.length_c   1.000
_cell.angle_alpha   90.00
_cell.angle_beta   90.00
_cell.angle_gamma   90.00
#
_symmetry.space_group_name_H-M   'P 1'
#
loop_
_entity.id
_entity.type
_entity.pdbx_description
1 polymer ?
#
loop_
_entity_poly.entity_id
_entity_poly.type
_entity_poly.pdbx_seq_one_letter_code
_entity_poly.pdbx_strand_id
1 'polypeptide(L)'
;MNYFEKQPQTKFQSQQEEYQKQLMRSKSPIFEGAEGELYYIENVGRWLPSPKIINRRESTKNLYKGIRHAALSYFQLNDIEWWGQSENLYFPTGHTLSSQIHCLNHLFALRADKDAVLALIQTLLPNICEILPSPIDEKFCHMDNYPYKTPSYISFEFTCENRTLLNERCNKRGANCTSIDVFVYAKDSDNKHVLIPI
;
A
#
# COMPACT_ATOMS: atom_id res chain seq x y z
N MET A 1 1.45 -16.79 -27.24
CA MET A 1 0.96 -16.82 -25.85
C MET A 1 2.15 -17.14 -24.97
N ASN A 2 2.78 -16.12 -24.36
CA ASN A 2 3.89 -16.35 -23.44
C ASN A 2 3.29 -16.68 -22.08
N TYR A 3 3.33 -17.95 -21.72
CA TYR A 3 3.12 -18.36 -20.33
C TYR A 3 4.29 -17.81 -19.52
N PHE A 4 4.06 -16.77 -18.74
CA PHE A 4 4.98 -16.44 -17.66
C PHE A 4 4.98 -17.64 -16.71
N GLU A 5 6.03 -18.43 -16.71
CA GLU A 5 6.25 -19.43 -15.69
C GLU A 5 6.18 -18.72 -14.34
N LYS A 6 5.22 -19.12 -13.51
CA LYS A 6 5.13 -18.60 -12.14
C LYS A 6 6.45 -18.91 -11.46
N GLN A 7 7.21 -17.86 -11.12
CA GLN A 7 8.39 -18.02 -10.31
C GLN A 7 8.01 -18.78 -9.02
N PRO A 8 8.83 -19.76 -8.61
CA PRO A 8 8.54 -20.50 -7.39
C PRO A 8 8.50 -19.54 -6.20
N GLN A 9 7.46 -19.64 -5.39
CA GLN A 9 7.34 -18.82 -4.19
C GLN A 9 8.50 -19.10 -3.24
N THR A 10 9.04 -18.05 -2.63
CA THR A 10 10.01 -18.21 -1.55
C THR A 10 9.36 -18.87 -0.34
N LYS A 11 10.17 -19.48 0.52
CA LYS A 11 9.67 -20.07 1.78
C LYS A 11 8.91 -19.03 2.61
N PHE A 12 9.41 -17.80 2.67
CA PHE A 12 8.75 -16.69 3.38
C PHE A 12 7.37 -16.39 2.78
N GLN A 13 7.27 -16.21 1.46
CA GLN A 13 6.01 -15.94 0.78
C GLN A 13 4.96 -17.05 1.04
N SER A 14 5.39 -18.30 0.97
CA SER A 14 4.50 -19.44 1.24
C SER A 14 4.00 -19.46 2.70
N GLN A 15 4.87 -19.13 3.65
CA GLN A 15 4.51 -19.02 5.07
C GLN A 15 3.52 -17.89 5.30
N GLN A 16 3.74 -16.72 4.71
CA GLN A 16 2.82 -15.58 4.82
C GLN A 16 1.46 -15.90 4.21
N GLU A 17 1.44 -16.54 3.04
CA GLU A 17 0.18 -16.94 2.42
C GLU A 17 -0.60 -17.92 3.32
N GLU A 18 0.05 -18.93 3.89
CA GLU A 18 -0.63 -19.88 4.77
C GLU A 18 -1.13 -19.22 6.06
N TYR A 19 -0.35 -18.32 6.64
CA TYR A 19 -0.77 -17.54 7.80
C TYR A 19 -2.03 -16.69 7.50
N GLN A 20 -2.06 -15.98 6.38
CA GLN A 20 -3.23 -15.20 5.97
C GLN A 20 -4.46 -16.08 5.73
N LYS A 21 -4.28 -17.27 5.13
CA LYS A 21 -5.36 -18.25 4.96
C LYS A 21 -5.94 -18.73 6.29
N GLN A 22 -5.09 -18.95 7.29
CA GLN A 22 -5.53 -19.34 8.63
C GLN A 22 -6.33 -18.22 9.30
N LEU A 23 -5.86 -16.97 9.22
CA LEU A 23 -6.57 -15.81 9.75
C LEU A 23 -7.97 -15.66 9.13
N MET A 24 -8.07 -15.78 7.81
CA MET A 24 -9.35 -15.69 7.09
C MET A 24 -10.31 -16.84 7.50
N ARG A 25 -9.83 -18.09 7.54
CA ARG A 25 -10.63 -19.25 7.91
C ARG A 25 -11.13 -19.18 9.35
N SER A 26 -10.33 -18.63 10.25
CA SER A 26 -10.69 -18.49 11.68
C SER A 26 -11.60 -17.28 11.95
N LYS A 27 -11.96 -16.51 10.94
CA LYS A 27 -12.68 -15.23 11.08
C LYS A 27 -12.00 -14.32 12.11
N SER A 28 -10.68 -14.20 11.99
CA SER A 28 -9.85 -13.43 12.92
C SER A 28 -10.39 -12.03 13.17
N PRO A 29 -10.35 -11.52 14.41
CA PRO A 29 -10.69 -10.14 14.73
C PRO A 29 -9.86 -9.09 13.98
N ILE A 30 -8.67 -9.46 13.49
CA ILE A 30 -7.82 -8.58 12.65
C ILE A 30 -8.60 -8.09 11.43
N PHE A 31 -9.41 -8.94 10.81
CA PHE A 31 -10.28 -8.58 9.69
C PHE A 31 -11.71 -8.25 10.13
N GLU A 32 -11.93 -7.99 11.42
CA GLU A 32 -13.27 -7.72 11.96
C GLU A 32 -14.31 -8.79 11.58
N GLY A 33 -13.84 -10.04 11.44
CA GLY A 33 -14.67 -11.17 11.04
C GLY A 33 -15.16 -11.13 9.60
N ALA A 34 -14.52 -10.35 8.71
CA ALA A 34 -14.88 -10.27 7.31
C ALA A 34 -14.89 -11.65 6.63
N GLU A 35 -15.83 -11.82 5.70
CA GLU A 35 -15.92 -13.04 4.91
C GLU A 35 -15.03 -12.97 3.67
N GLY A 36 -14.59 -14.15 3.20
CA GLY A 36 -13.84 -14.27 1.95
C GLY A 36 -14.74 -14.00 0.74
N GLU A 37 -14.16 -13.43 -0.34
CA GLU A 37 -14.84 -13.29 -1.62
C GLU A 37 -15.22 -14.68 -2.16
N LEU A 38 -16.44 -14.81 -2.66
CA LEU A 38 -16.92 -16.08 -3.21
C LEU A 38 -16.30 -16.31 -4.60
N TYR A 39 -15.80 -17.51 -4.81
CA TYR A 39 -15.33 -17.94 -6.12
C TYR A 39 -15.81 -19.36 -6.42
N TYR A 40 -16.09 -19.64 -7.69
CA TYR A 40 -16.55 -20.95 -8.13
C TYR A 40 -15.38 -21.91 -8.30
N ILE A 41 -15.48 -23.07 -7.71
CA ILE A 41 -14.50 -24.15 -7.85
C ILE A 41 -15.08 -25.24 -8.76
N GLU A 42 -14.61 -25.31 -9.98
CA GLU A 42 -15.11 -26.27 -10.99
C GLU A 42 -15.05 -27.73 -10.51
N ASN A 43 -13.94 -28.15 -9.93
CA ASN A 43 -13.75 -29.53 -9.45
C ASN A 43 -14.68 -29.90 -8.29
N VAL A 44 -15.29 -28.93 -7.63
CA VAL A 44 -16.18 -29.10 -6.48
C VAL A 44 -17.63 -28.79 -6.85
N GLY A 45 -17.84 -28.11 -7.98
CA GLY A 45 -19.16 -27.74 -8.48
C GLY A 45 -19.91 -26.73 -7.60
N ARG A 46 -19.21 -25.93 -6.78
CA ARG A 46 -19.84 -24.97 -5.88
C ARG A 46 -19.00 -23.72 -5.62
N TRP A 47 -19.66 -22.68 -5.16
CA TRP A 47 -19.03 -21.45 -4.67
C TRP A 47 -18.46 -21.64 -3.28
N LEU A 48 -17.21 -21.22 -3.06
CA LEU A 48 -16.55 -21.25 -1.76
C LEU A 48 -15.93 -19.88 -1.47
N PRO A 49 -15.83 -19.51 -0.17
CA PRO A 49 -15.12 -18.29 0.22
C PRO A 49 -13.62 -18.41 -0.08
N SER A 50 -13.05 -17.35 -0.63
CA SER A 50 -11.60 -17.24 -0.82
C SER A 50 -10.88 -17.29 0.53
N PRO A 51 -9.80 -18.06 0.65
CA PRO A 51 -9.02 -18.10 1.89
C PRO A 51 -8.05 -16.92 2.04
N LYS A 52 -7.98 -16.01 1.08
CA LYS A 52 -7.03 -14.89 1.09
C LYS A 52 -7.52 -13.60 0.45
N ILE A 53 -8.79 -13.53 0.08
CA ILE A 53 -9.39 -12.33 -0.51
C ILE A 53 -10.66 -12.03 0.26
N ILE A 54 -10.69 -10.89 0.95
CA ILE A 54 -11.86 -10.39 1.65
C ILE A 54 -12.93 -10.01 0.63
N ASN A 55 -14.19 -10.28 0.95
CA ASN A 55 -15.35 -9.90 0.16
C ASN A 55 -15.27 -8.41 -0.20
N ARG A 56 -15.52 -8.08 -1.47
CA ARG A 56 -15.40 -6.73 -2.02
C ARG A 56 -16.13 -5.67 -1.20
N ARG A 57 -17.31 -5.98 -0.69
CA ARG A 57 -18.10 -5.05 0.15
C ARG A 57 -17.46 -4.74 1.50
N GLU A 58 -16.56 -5.59 1.94
CA GLU A 58 -15.86 -5.54 3.21
C GLU A 58 -14.37 -5.21 3.06
N SER A 59 -13.90 -4.95 1.83
CA SER A 59 -12.47 -4.80 1.50
C SER A 59 -11.76 -3.71 2.33
N THR A 60 -12.48 -2.69 2.79
CA THR A 60 -11.93 -1.69 3.72
C THR A 60 -11.44 -2.28 5.03
N LYS A 61 -11.93 -3.45 5.42
CA LYS A 61 -11.49 -4.18 6.62
C LYS A 61 -10.08 -4.76 6.46
N ASN A 62 -9.53 -4.75 5.25
CA ASN A 62 -8.12 -5.08 4.99
C ASN A 62 -7.17 -3.99 5.49
N LEU A 63 -7.67 -2.77 5.69
CA LEU A 63 -6.92 -1.69 6.33
C LEU A 63 -7.14 -1.70 7.85
N TYR A 64 -6.06 -1.49 8.60
CA TYR A 64 -6.12 -1.32 10.05
C TYR A 64 -7.13 -0.22 10.42
N LYS A 65 -8.01 -0.52 11.37
CA LYS A 65 -9.13 0.36 11.75
C LYS A 65 -8.68 1.80 12.07
N GLY A 66 -7.53 1.94 12.76
CA GLY A 66 -7.02 3.25 13.19
C GLY A 66 -6.57 4.17 12.06
N ILE A 67 -6.23 3.63 10.90
CA ILE A 67 -5.80 4.41 9.72
C ILE A 67 -6.84 4.45 8.60
N ARG A 68 -7.87 3.62 8.65
CA ARG A 68 -8.77 3.33 7.53
C ARG A 68 -9.32 4.58 6.86
N HIS A 69 -9.98 5.43 7.62
CA HIS A 69 -10.57 6.66 7.07
C HIS A 69 -9.51 7.58 6.48
N ALA A 70 -8.40 7.73 7.18
CA ALA A 70 -7.30 8.58 6.78
C ALA A 70 -6.61 8.10 5.50
N ALA A 71 -6.38 6.79 5.38
CA ALA A 71 -5.78 6.19 4.19
C ALA A 71 -6.71 6.27 2.96
N LEU A 72 -8.01 6.05 3.14
CA LEU A 72 -9.00 6.21 2.07
C LEU A 72 -9.02 7.66 1.55
N SER A 73 -9.05 8.64 2.46
CA SER A 73 -9.02 10.06 2.10
C SER A 73 -7.72 10.44 1.40
N TYR A 74 -6.57 9.93 1.87
CA TYR A 74 -5.26 10.16 1.27
C TYR A 74 -5.21 9.67 -0.18
N PHE A 75 -5.68 8.46 -0.45
CA PHE A 75 -5.73 7.88 -1.80
C PHE A 75 -6.63 8.69 -2.72
N GLN A 76 -7.83 9.04 -2.24
CA GLN A 76 -8.78 9.84 -3.02
C GLN A 76 -8.23 11.23 -3.36
N LEU A 77 -7.65 11.93 -2.38
CA LEU A 77 -7.12 13.29 -2.57
C LEU A 77 -5.89 13.33 -3.47
N ASN A 78 -5.10 12.26 -3.48
CA ASN A 78 -3.89 12.15 -4.30
C ASN A 78 -4.12 11.45 -5.64
N ASP A 79 -5.38 11.14 -5.99
CA ASP A 79 -5.75 10.39 -7.20
C ASP A 79 -4.95 9.07 -7.35
N ILE A 80 -4.81 8.33 -6.23
CA ILE A 80 -4.13 7.05 -6.20
C ILE A 80 -5.16 5.94 -6.37
N GLU A 81 -4.95 5.06 -7.34
CA GLU A 81 -5.80 3.90 -7.54
C GLU A 81 -5.42 2.74 -6.62
N TRP A 82 -6.44 2.00 -6.20
CA TRP A 82 -6.23 0.77 -5.45
C TRP A 82 -5.85 -0.37 -6.39
N TRP A 83 -4.82 -1.10 -6.05
CA TRP A 83 -4.35 -2.24 -6.83
C TRP A 83 -5.42 -3.34 -6.97
N GLY A 84 -5.50 -3.95 -8.16
CA GLY A 84 -6.39 -5.08 -8.42
C GLY A 84 -7.87 -4.74 -8.58
N GLN A 85 -8.21 -3.46 -8.71
CA GLN A 85 -9.58 -3.03 -8.96
C GLN A 85 -9.79 -2.76 -10.47
N SER A 86 -10.76 -3.43 -11.07
CA SER A 86 -11.05 -3.33 -12.51
C SER A 86 -11.99 -2.19 -12.90
N GLU A 87 -12.64 -1.54 -11.95
CA GLU A 87 -13.67 -0.53 -12.21
C GLU A 87 -13.69 0.52 -11.08
N ASN A 88 -13.27 1.75 -11.38
CA ASN A 88 -13.51 3.00 -10.65
C ASN A 88 -13.79 2.92 -9.14
N LEU A 89 -13.00 2.15 -8.41
CA LEU A 89 -13.36 1.87 -7.04
C LEU A 89 -12.42 2.58 -6.09
N TYR A 90 -13.02 3.48 -5.33
CA TYR A 90 -12.42 4.18 -4.21
C TYR A 90 -12.21 3.27 -2.98
N PHE A 91 -12.14 1.96 -3.20
CA PHE A 91 -11.99 0.98 -2.14
C PHE A 91 -10.71 0.17 -2.29
N PRO A 92 -10.05 -0.17 -1.17
CA PRO A 92 -8.85 -0.99 -1.19
C PRO A 92 -9.12 -2.38 -1.75
N THR A 93 -8.07 -3.03 -2.24
CA THR A 93 -8.16 -4.44 -2.60
C THR A 93 -8.50 -5.31 -1.39
N GLY A 94 -9.33 -6.31 -1.60
CA GLY A 94 -9.58 -7.35 -0.60
C GLY A 94 -8.41 -8.35 -0.45
N HIS A 95 -7.38 -8.29 -1.31
CA HIS A 95 -6.28 -9.24 -1.29
C HIS A 95 -5.39 -9.03 -0.07
N THR A 96 -5.37 -10.00 0.85
CA THR A 96 -4.68 -9.89 2.13
C THR A 96 -3.14 -9.91 2.04
N LEU A 97 -2.59 -10.19 0.87
CA LEU A 97 -1.14 -10.17 0.60
C LEU A 97 -0.73 -8.99 -0.32
N SER A 98 -1.57 -7.98 -0.45
CA SER A 98 -1.22 -6.79 -1.23
C SER A 98 -0.11 -5.99 -0.55
N SER A 99 1.00 -5.71 -1.25
CA SER A 99 2.08 -4.85 -0.76
C SER A 99 1.57 -3.45 -0.42
N GLN A 100 0.73 -2.88 -1.27
CA GLN A 100 0.07 -1.59 -1.04
C GLN A 100 -0.64 -1.54 0.33
N ILE A 101 -1.44 -2.56 0.65
CA ILE A 101 -2.15 -2.66 1.93
C ILE A 101 -1.17 -2.85 3.10
N HIS A 102 -0.15 -3.69 2.92
CA HIS A 102 0.85 -3.91 3.95
C HIS A 102 1.64 -2.64 4.27
N CYS A 103 2.10 -1.92 3.26
CA CYS A 103 2.79 -0.64 3.45
C CYS A 103 1.92 0.36 4.22
N LEU A 104 0.66 0.50 3.86
CA LEU A 104 -0.27 1.37 4.57
C LEU A 104 -0.47 0.94 6.02
N ASN A 105 -0.75 -0.33 6.27
CA ASN A 105 -1.02 -0.83 7.61
C ASN A 105 0.16 -0.65 8.57
N HIS A 106 1.40 -0.72 8.06
CA HIS A 106 2.60 -0.60 8.87
C HIS A 106 3.13 0.83 8.99
N LEU A 107 3.00 1.65 7.95
CA LEU A 107 3.72 2.91 7.86
C LEU A 107 2.82 4.15 7.86
N PHE A 108 1.54 4.01 7.52
CA PHE A 108 0.67 5.17 7.37
C PHE A 108 0.51 5.99 8.66
N ALA A 109 0.47 5.33 9.81
CA ALA A 109 0.36 6.01 11.11
C ALA A 109 1.59 6.86 11.44
N LEU A 110 2.77 6.49 10.91
CA LEU A 110 4.04 7.18 11.18
C LEU A 110 4.25 8.40 10.28
N ARG A 111 3.51 8.53 9.18
CA ARG A 111 3.80 9.48 8.10
C ARG A 111 3.90 10.96 8.54
N ALA A 112 3.26 11.34 9.63
CA ALA A 112 3.27 12.70 10.16
C ALA A 112 4.27 12.89 11.32
N ASP A 113 4.98 11.84 11.73
CA ASP A 113 5.95 11.86 12.83
C ASP A 113 7.38 11.79 12.27
N LYS A 114 8.03 12.96 12.18
CA LYS A 114 9.38 13.11 11.63
C LYS A 114 10.39 12.22 12.37
N ASP A 115 10.32 12.20 13.69
CA ASP A 115 11.30 11.52 14.52
C ASP A 115 11.14 10.00 14.44
N ALA A 116 9.90 9.51 14.41
CA ALA A 116 9.62 8.09 14.21
C ALA A 116 10.08 7.61 12.83
N VAL A 117 9.86 8.40 11.76
CA VAL A 117 10.34 8.07 10.42
C VAL A 117 11.87 8.09 10.37
N LEU A 118 12.52 9.09 10.99
CA LEU A 118 13.98 9.13 11.06
C LEU A 118 14.54 7.90 11.76
N ALA A 119 14.02 7.57 12.93
CA ALA A 119 14.45 6.39 13.68
C ALA A 119 14.29 5.09 12.88
N LEU A 120 13.16 4.94 12.17
CA LEU A 120 12.93 3.79 11.29
C LEU A 120 13.97 3.72 10.17
N ILE A 121 14.19 4.81 9.45
CA ILE A 121 15.13 4.85 8.32
C ILE A 121 16.57 4.61 8.79
N GLN A 122 16.98 5.14 9.94
CA GLN A 122 18.32 4.95 10.49
C GLN A 122 18.64 3.50 10.86
N THR A 123 17.63 2.65 11.06
CA THR A 123 17.89 1.20 11.25
C THR A 123 18.48 0.54 10.01
N LEU A 124 18.21 1.07 8.82
CA LEU A 124 18.68 0.55 7.54
C LEU A 124 19.78 1.41 6.94
N LEU A 125 19.68 2.72 7.10
CA LEU A 125 20.57 3.74 6.54
C LEU A 125 21.05 4.69 7.64
N PRO A 126 22.05 4.30 8.46
CA PRO A 126 22.46 5.05 9.65
C PRO A 126 23.08 6.42 9.34
N ASN A 127 23.48 6.66 8.09
CA ASN A 127 24.00 7.95 7.63
C ASN A 127 22.93 9.01 7.33
N ILE A 128 21.65 8.66 7.38
CA ILE A 128 20.56 9.63 7.24
C ILE A 128 20.44 10.45 8.53
N CYS A 129 20.49 11.77 8.39
CA CYS A 129 20.48 12.70 9.52
C CYS A 129 19.19 13.52 9.64
N GLU A 130 18.47 13.66 8.55
CA GLU A 130 17.23 14.46 8.53
C GLU A 130 16.21 13.86 7.57
N ILE A 131 14.95 13.81 8.01
CA ILE A 131 13.80 13.53 7.14
C ILE A 131 13.16 14.86 6.75
N LEU A 132 12.91 15.03 5.47
CA LEU A 132 12.29 16.22 4.90
C LEU A 132 10.82 15.96 4.59
N PRO A 133 9.96 17.01 4.62
CA PRO A 133 8.60 16.89 4.13
C PRO A 133 8.56 16.33 2.70
N SER A 134 7.60 15.47 2.44
CA SER A 134 7.42 14.94 1.10
C SER A 134 7.00 16.06 0.13
N PRO A 135 7.76 16.31 -0.94
CA PRO A 135 7.45 17.38 -1.90
C PRO A 135 6.17 17.10 -2.70
N ILE A 136 5.67 15.88 -2.66
CA ILE A 136 4.48 15.45 -3.40
C ILE A 136 3.23 15.79 -2.60
N ASP A 137 3.25 15.51 -1.30
CA ASP A 137 2.11 15.72 -0.42
C ASP A 137 1.99 17.20 0.00
N GLU A 138 3.05 17.98 -0.10
CA GLU A 138 3.04 19.43 0.17
C GLU A 138 2.00 20.19 -0.66
N LYS A 139 1.77 19.77 -1.89
CA LYS A 139 0.76 20.40 -2.77
C LYS A 139 -0.64 20.39 -2.15
N PHE A 140 -0.92 19.45 -1.28
CA PHE A 140 -2.23 19.26 -0.67
C PHE A 140 -2.32 19.79 0.76
N CYS A 141 -1.20 19.96 1.46
CA CYS A 141 -1.17 20.50 2.83
C CYS A 141 -1.75 21.92 2.93
N HIS A 142 -1.76 22.67 1.84
CA HIS A 142 -2.27 24.03 1.76
C HIS A 142 -3.73 24.14 1.31
N MET A 143 -4.38 23.04 1.00
CA MET A 143 -5.80 23.06 0.64
C MET A 143 -6.65 23.13 1.92
N ASP A 144 -7.57 24.10 1.99
CA ASP A 144 -8.42 24.36 3.16
C ASP A 144 -9.22 23.13 3.64
N ASN A 145 -9.51 22.22 2.73
CA ASN A 145 -10.26 20.99 2.98
C ASN A 145 -9.37 19.75 3.18
N TYR A 146 -8.03 19.91 3.19
CA TYR A 146 -7.16 18.76 3.40
C TYR A 146 -7.17 18.37 4.87
N PRO A 147 -7.59 17.15 5.23
CA PRO A 147 -7.78 16.74 6.62
C PRO A 147 -6.48 16.67 7.42
N TYR A 148 -5.32 16.77 6.74
CA TYR A 148 -4.01 16.66 7.35
C TYR A 148 -3.18 17.93 7.09
N LYS A 149 -3.31 18.92 7.98
CA LYS A 149 -2.52 20.15 7.94
C LYS A 149 -1.04 19.96 8.28
N THR A 150 -0.66 18.77 8.71
CA THR A 150 0.72 18.45 9.07
C THR A 150 1.47 17.92 7.86
N PRO A 151 2.76 18.30 7.70
CA PRO A 151 3.58 17.74 6.62
C PRO A 151 3.61 16.21 6.72
N SER A 152 3.62 15.56 5.57
CA SER A 152 3.85 14.12 5.48
C SER A 152 5.34 13.87 5.23
N TYR A 153 5.91 12.92 5.93
CA TYR A 153 7.30 12.50 5.79
C TYR A 153 7.42 11.15 5.06
N ILE A 154 6.29 10.50 4.79
CA ILE A 154 6.18 9.28 3.98
C ILE A 154 5.11 9.50 2.92
N SER A 155 5.45 9.28 1.65
CA SER A 155 4.49 9.21 0.55
C SER A 155 4.30 7.79 0.08
N PHE A 156 3.10 7.48 -0.39
CA PHE A 156 2.73 6.17 -0.89
C PHE A 156 2.47 6.21 -2.40
N GLU A 157 2.75 5.09 -3.08
CA GLU A 157 2.48 4.90 -4.50
C GLU A 157 3.09 6.01 -5.37
N PHE A 158 4.37 6.31 -5.14
CA PHE A 158 5.07 7.31 -5.92
C PHE A 158 5.31 6.84 -7.35
N THR A 159 4.98 7.68 -8.31
CA THR A 159 5.28 7.48 -9.73
C THR A 159 6.11 8.63 -10.26
N CYS A 160 7.10 8.33 -11.09
CA CYS A 160 7.87 9.35 -11.79
C CYS A 160 6.99 10.10 -12.81
N GLU A 161 7.11 11.42 -12.89
CA GLU A 161 6.38 12.22 -13.88
C GLU A 161 6.77 11.84 -15.31
N ASN A 162 8.03 11.47 -15.53
CA ASN A 162 8.52 11.04 -16.84
C ASN A 162 8.32 9.52 -17.06
N ARG A 163 7.09 9.14 -17.34
CA ARG A 163 6.66 7.75 -17.57
C ARG A 163 7.17 7.14 -18.87
N THR A 164 7.69 7.97 -19.78
CA THR A 164 8.26 7.49 -21.05
C THR A 164 9.51 6.66 -20.85
N LEU A 165 10.23 6.84 -19.75
CA LEU A 165 11.42 6.03 -19.41
C LEU A 165 11.11 4.55 -19.26
N LEU A 166 9.91 4.21 -18.76
CA LEU A 166 9.47 2.84 -18.55
C LEU A 166 8.48 2.36 -19.63
N ASN A 167 8.25 3.19 -20.66
CA ASN A 167 7.30 2.92 -21.74
C ASN A 167 5.88 2.56 -21.24
N GLU A 168 5.47 3.18 -20.15
CA GLU A 168 4.17 2.93 -19.52
C GLU A 168 3.09 3.86 -20.08
N ARG A 169 1.91 3.31 -20.30
CA ARG A 169 0.76 4.06 -20.86
C ARG A 169 -0.19 4.59 -19.79
N CYS A 170 0.04 4.24 -18.53
CA CYS A 170 -0.86 4.59 -17.44
C CYS A 170 -0.70 6.04 -16.99
N ASN A 171 -1.82 6.67 -16.61
CA ASN A 171 -1.86 8.06 -16.17
C ASN A 171 -2.14 8.22 -14.67
N LYS A 172 -2.35 7.13 -13.93
CA LYS A 172 -2.73 7.18 -12.51
C LYS A 172 -1.73 6.42 -11.63
N ARG A 173 -1.53 6.93 -10.42
CA ARG A 173 -0.71 6.29 -9.37
C ARG A 173 -1.40 5.03 -8.86
N GLY A 174 -0.64 4.03 -8.46
CA GLY A 174 -1.12 2.84 -7.74
C GLY A 174 -1.53 1.66 -8.62
N ALA A 175 -2.23 1.85 -9.73
CA ALA A 175 -2.66 0.77 -10.62
C ALA A 175 -2.10 0.87 -12.04
N ASN A 176 -1.73 -0.28 -12.60
CA ASN A 176 -1.27 -0.43 -13.99
C ASN A 176 -0.03 0.41 -14.39
N CYS A 177 0.71 0.91 -13.43
CA CYS A 177 2.01 1.56 -13.65
C CYS A 177 3.00 1.15 -12.55
N THR A 178 4.28 1.24 -12.86
CA THR A 178 5.33 1.03 -11.86
C THR A 178 5.28 2.18 -10.86
N SER A 179 4.94 1.88 -9.63
CA SER A 179 4.98 2.80 -8.51
C SER A 179 5.92 2.29 -7.43
N ILE A 180 6.48 3.21 -6.68
CA ILE A 180 7.24 2.91 -5.47
C ILE A 180 6.24 2.89 -4.34
N ASP A 181 6.09 1.73 -3.69
CA ASP A 181 5.08 1.53 -2.63
C ASP A 181 5.22 2.57 -1.52
N VAL A 182 6.47 2.89 -1.12
CA VAL A 182 6.79 3.88 -0.09
C VAL A 182 7.99 4.73 -0.51
N PHE A 183 7.88 6.01 -0.26
CA PHE A 183 8.90 6.99 -0.60
C PHE A 183 9.17 7.94 0.56
N VAL A 184 10.46 8.14 0.89
CA VAL A 184 10.92 9.07 1.92
C VAL A 184 11.96 10.02 1.33
N TYR A 185 11.85 11.31 1.63
CA TYR A 185 12.80 12.34 1.25
C TYR A 185 13.64 12.75 2.46
N ALA A 186 14.97 12.75 2.30
CA ALA A 186 15.87 12.87 3.43
C ALA A 186 17.15 13.65 3.07
N LYS A 187 17.98 13.90 4.09
CA LYS A 187 19.37 14.32 3.95
C LYS A 187 20.30 13.35 4.68
N ASP A 188 21.46 13.13 4.08
CA ASP A 188 22.54 12.37 4.69
C ASP A 188 23.49 13.25 5.53
N SER A 189 24.49 12.63 6.14
CA SER A 189 25.52 13.31 6.95
C SER A 189 26.37 14.32 6.17
N ASP A 190 26.41 14.21 4.84
CA ASP A 190 27.10 15.16 3.96
C ASP A 190 26.16 16.30 3.51
N ASN A 191 24.96 16.39 4.09
CA ASN A 191 23.91 17.33 3.71
C ASN A 191 23.39 17.17 2.27
N LYS A 192 23.62 15.99 1.66
CA LYS A 192 23.08 15.66 0.35
C LYS A 192 21.65 15.19 0.45
N HIS A 193 20.85 15.61 -0.52
CA HIS A 193 19.46 15.15 -0.62
C HIS A 193 19.39 13.72 -1.14
N VAL A 194 18.63 12.89 -0.44
CA VAL A 194 18.50 11.46 -0.72
C VAL A 194 17.02 11.12 -0.89
N LEU A 195 16.73 10.35 -1.94
CA LEU A 195 15.42 9.77 -2.18
C LEU A 195 15.49 8.29 -1.79
N ILE A 196 14.64 7.86 -0.88
CA ILE A 196 14.64 6.51 -0.31
C ILE A 196 13.37 5.79 -0.77
N PRO A 197 13.46 4.95 -1.83
CA PRO A 197 12.37 4.07 -2.22
C PRO A 197 12.36 2.82 -1.33
N ILE A 198 11.17 2.39 -0.93
CA ILE A 198 10.92 1.18 -0.13
C ILE A 198 9.85 0.35 -0.81
#